data_c7ac53aa195e11ff19d03313c3ce5adb
#
_entry.id   c7ac53aa195e11ff19d03313c3ce5adb
#
_cell.length_a   1.000
_cell.length_b   1.000
_cell.length_c   1.000
_cell.angle_alpha   90.00
_cell.angle_beta   90.00
_cell.angle_gamma   90.00
#
_symmetry.space_group_name_H-M   'P 1'
#
loop_
_entity.id
_entity.type
_entity.pdbx_description
1 polymer ?
#
loop_
_entity_poly.entity_id
_entity_poly.type
_entity_poly.pdbx_seq_one_letter_code
_entity_poly.pdbx_strand_id
1 'polypeptide(L)'
;MNVIEINNLTKSYGNSRGITDVSFQVTEGEIFGFIGPNGAGKSTTIRTLLGLIYPDSGTATIFGKNCTTHPEVRKELGYLPSEVFYYDNMRVIDLLEYSASFYKKNCSKRIQELSKIMDLDLKKKIEDLSFGNKKKVGIVQGLLHEPKLIILDEPTSGLDPLMQQKFFELMEEENKKGATIFFSSHILSEVQRMCSRVAFIKDGKLIKLEKMSNLQDNSYKRIHLEARKTMEGESFKVPGVNDLKVKENSVDFIFKGNLNDILRKITEFDLRNISITEPDLEEIFLHYYAKED
;
A
#
# COMPACT_ATOMS: atom_id res chain seq x y z
N MET A 1 -17.46 11.86 -5.37
CA MET A 1 -16.92 12.15 -6.73
C MET A 1 -15.69 11.30 -6.93
N ASN A 2 -15.39 10.83 -8.19
CA ASN A 2 -14.13 10.14 -8.43
C ASN A 2 -12.99 11.17 -8.53
N VAL A 3 -11.95 10.97 -7.72
CA VAL A 3 -10.76 11.82 -7.72
C VAL A 3 -9.70 11.27 -8.69
N ILE A 4 -9.56 9.94 -8.76
CA ILE A 4 -8.73 9.24 -9.74
C ILE A 4 -9.63 8.35 -10.58
N GLU A 5 -9.44 8.37 -11.89
CA GLU A 5 -10.05 7.42 -12.83
C GLU A 5 -8.98 6.93 -13.80
N ILE A 6 -8.82 5.61 -13.85
CA ILE A 6 -7.91 4.92 -14.76
C ILE A 6 -8.75 3.94 -15.57
N ASN A 7 -8.67 4.04 -16.91
CA ASN A 7 -9.44 3.22 -17.82
C ASN A 7 -8.52 2.59 -18.88
N ASN A 8 -8.44 1.26 -18.87
CA ASN A 8 -7.68 0.40 -19.79
C ASN A 8 -6.24 0.89 -20.03
N LEU A 9 -5.60 1.34 -18.94
CA LEU A 9 -4.29 1.98 -18.99
C LEU A 9 -3.20 0.95 -19.31
N THR A 10 -2.48 1.19 -20.41
CA THR A 10 -1.39 0.33 -20.86
C THR A 10 -0.13 1.14 -21.10
N LYS A 11 1.00 0.63 -20.60
CA LYS A 11 2.34 1.14 -20.84
C LYS A 11 3.33 0.00 -20.96
N SER A 12 3.95 -0.12 -22.13
CA SER A 12 5.00 -1.11 -22.40
C SER A 12 6.39 -0.46 -22.43
N TYR A 13 7.40 -1.21 -22.06
CA TYR A 13 8.81 -0.86 -22.18
C TYR A 13 9.56 -1.88 -23.06
N GLY A 14 8.96 -2.30 -24.16
CA GLY A 14 9.50 -3.33 -25.05
C GLY A 14 9.52 -4.70 -24.37
N ASN A 15 10.71 -5.29 -24.21
CA ASN A 15 10.86 -6.59 -23.55
C ASN A 15 10.77 -6.54 -22.02
N SER A 16 10.66 -5.34 -21.44
CA SER A 16 10.54 -5.14 -20.01
C SER A 16 9.09 -5.13 -19.58
N ARG A 17 8.84 -5.50 -18.30
CA ARG A 17 7.51 -5.43 -17.71
C ARG A 17 6.98 -4.00 -17.71
N GLY A 18 5.72 -3.84 -18.05
CA GLY A 18 4.98 -2.58 -17.99
C GLY A 18 3.67 -2.76 -17.22
N ILE A 19 2.61 -2.11 -17.71
CA ILE A 19 1.23 -2.31 -17.25
C ILE A 19 0.33 -2.55 -18.46
N THR A 20 -0.69 -3.38 -18.28
CA THR A 20 -1.61 -3.79 -19.35
C THR A 20 -3.03 -3.75 -18.84
N ASP A 21 -3.87 -2.95 -19.50
CA ASP A 21 -5.32 -2.90 -19.29
C ASP A 21 -5.74 -2.63 -17.82
N VAL A 22 -5.00 -1.77 -17.11
CA VAL A 22 -5.29 -1.42 -15.75
C VAL A 22 -6.48 -0.46 -15.69
N SER A 23 -7.52 -0.82 -14.90
CA SER A 23 -8.73 0.00 -14.75
C SER A 23 -9.20 0.00 -13.30
N PHE A 24 -9.29 1.18 -12.67
CA PHE A 24 -9.89 1.38 -11.35
C PHE A 24 -10.22 2.85 -11.10
N GLN A 25 -10.95 3.10 -10.03
CA GLN A 25 -11.35 4.44 -9.60
C GLN A 25 -11.10 4.62 -8.11
N VAL A 26 -10.75 5.86 -7.70
CA VAL A 26 -10.60 6.26 -6.30
C VAL A 26 -11.57 7.40 -6.01
N THR A 27 -12.36 7.25 -4.95
CA THR A 27 -13.36 8.24 -4.55
C THR A 27 -12.78 9.29 -3.62
N GLU A 28 -13.41 10.46 -3.59
CA GLU A 28 -13.04 11.57 -2.72
C GLU A 28 -13.09 11.16 -1.24
N GLY A 29 -12.08 11.55 -0.47
CA GLY A 29 -11.95 11.23 0.95
C GLY A 29 -11.57 9.78 1.26
N GLU A 30 -11.33 8.96 0.24
CA GLU A 30 -10.94 7.56 0.40
C GLU A 30 -9.43 7.43 0.69
N ILE A 31 -9.05 6.48 1.55
CA ILE A 31 -7.68 5.97 1.59
C ILE A 31 -7.67 4.67 0.79
N PHE A 32 -7.08 4.72 -0.38
CA PHE A 32 -7.05 3.61 -1.35
C PHE A 32 -5.67 2.98 -1.43
N GLY A 33 -5.61 1.66 -1.25
CA GLY A 33 -4.39 0.86 -1.35
C GLY A 33 -4.13 0.35 -2.77
N PHE A 34 -2.87 0.41 -3.21
CA PHE A 34 -2.42 -0.17 -4.46
C PHE A 34 -1.26 -1.11 -4.19
N ILE A 35 -1.53 -2.41 -4.08
CA ILE A 35 -0.60 -3.39 -3.57
C ILE A 35 -0.12 -4.36 -4.64
N GLY A 36 1.14 -4.74 -4.56
CA GLY A 36 1.75 -5.74 -5.42
C GLY A 36 3.25 -5.88 -5.17
N PRO A 37 3.87 -6.98 -5.61
CA PRO A 37 5.30 -7.20 -5.45
C PRO A 37 6.14 -6.15 -6.17
N ASN A 38 7.43 -6.15 -5.91
CA ASN A 38 8.37 -5.30 -6.64
C ASN A 38 8.36 -5.66 -8.13
N GLY A 39 8.32 -4.65 -8.99
CA GLY A 39 8.19 -4.82 -10.43
C GLY A 39 6.77 -5.12 -10.94
N ALA A 40 5.75 -5.16 -10.08
CA ALA A 40 4.36 -5.42 -10.48
C ALA A 40 3.71 -4.32 -11.35
N GLY A 41 4.34 -3.14 -11.47
CA GLY A 41 3.80 -2.02 -12.26
C GLY A 41 3.26 -0.85 -11.42
N LYS A 42 3.38 -0.86 -10.09
CA LYS A 42 2.87 0.20 -9.19
C LYS A 42 3.39 1.58 -9.58
N SER A 43 4.71 1.78 -9.58
CA SER A 43 5.32 3.07 -9.93
C SER A 43 5.07 3.47 -11.38
N THR A 44 4.95 2.51 -12.31
CA THR A 44 4.56 2.79 -13.71
C THR A 44 3.16 3.38 -13.77
N THR A 45 2.19 2.79 -13.08
CA THR A 45 0.82 3.29 -12.99
C THR A 45 0.78 4.70 -12.40
N ILE A 46 1.47 4.92 -11.28
CA ILE A 46 1.56 6.23 -10.61
C ILE A 46 2.20 7.28 -11.54
N ARG A 47 3.33 6.99 -12.14
CA ARG A 47 4.03 7.93 -13.03
C ARG A 47 3.21 8.27 -14.28
N THR A 48 2.46 7.30 -14.81
CA THR A 48 1.54 7.55 -15.93
C THR A 48 0.36 8.41 -15.50
N LEU A 49 -0.24 8.14 -14.33
CA LEU A 49 -1.31 8.94 -13.75
C LEU A 49 -0.87 10.40 -13.54
N LEU A 50 0.34 10.61 -13.05
CA LEU A 50 0.92 11.94 -12.84
C LEU A 50 1.35 12.65 -14.15
N GLY A 51 1.27 11.96 -15.28
CA GLY A 51 1.73 12.49 -16.59
C GLY A 51 3.25 12.68 -16.65
N LEU A 52 4.01 11.92 -15.87
CA LEU A 52 5.48 11.88 -15.91
C LEU A 52 5.97 10.96 -17.04
N ILE A 53 5.15 9.99 -17.43
CA ILE A 53 5.34 9.14 -18.61
C ILE A 53 4.03 9.05 -19.38
N TYR A 54 4.14 8.86 -20.70
CA TYR A 54 2.98 8.74 -21.58
C TYR A 54 2.50 7.29 -21.66
N PRO A 55 1.19 7.02 -21.56
CA PRO A 55 0.65 5.69 -21.82
C PRO A 55 0.73 5.36 -23.32
N ASP A 56 0.72 4.08 -23.65
CA ASP A 56 0.61 3.61 -25.02
C ASP A 56 -0.87 3.53 -25.45
N SER A 57 -1.76 3.25 -24.49
CA SER A 57 -3.22 3.30 -24.68
C SER A 57 -3.94 3.49 -23.33
N GLY A 58 -5.25 3.75 -23.40
CA GLY A 58 -6.08 4.04 -22.24
C GLY A 58 -5.98 5.48 -21.74
N THR A 59 -6.64 5.76 -20.64
CA THR A 59 -6.70 7.10 -20.05
C THR A 59 -6.50 7.06 -18.53
N ALA A 60 -5.89 8.13 -18.00
CA ALA A 60 -5.79 8.36 -16.56
C ALA A 60 -6.11 9.82 -16.28
N THR A 61 -7.00 10.08 -15.32
CA THR A 61 -7.40 11.43 -14.92
C THR A 61 -7.34 11.61 -13.42
N ILE A 62 -7.06 12.84 -13.00
CA ILE A 62 -7.15 13.31 -11.62
C ILE A 62 -8.08 14.52 -11.62
N PHE A 63 -9.10 14.50 -10.75
CA PHE A 63 -10.18 15.50 -10.70
C PHE A 63 -10.83 15.72 -12.10
N GLY A 64 -11.00 14.63 -12.87
CA GLY A 64 -11.56 14.64 -14.22
C GLY A 64 -10.64 15.21 -15.31
N LYS A 65 -9.37 15.52 -14.99
CA LYS A 65 -8.39 16.09 -15.92
C LYS A 65 -7.20 15.16 -16.11
N ASN A 66 -6.72 15.06 -17.34
CA ASN A 66 -5.49 14.32 -17.63
C ASN A 66 -4.27 15.21 -17.31
N CYS A 67 -3.36 14.73 -16.46
CA CYS A 67 -2.19 15.47 -15.99
C CYS A 67 -1.18 15.82 -17.09
N THR A 68 -1.22 15.13 -18.23
CA THR A 68 -0.35 15.42 -19.38
C THR A 68 -0.83 16.67 -20.12
N THR A 69 -2.14 16.82 -20.32
CA THR A 69 -2.75 17.94 -21.04
C THR A 69 -3.13 19.10 -20.11
N HIS A 70 -3.29 18.82 -18.80
CA HIS A 70 -3.67 19.79 -17.75
C HIS A 70 -2.69 19.74 -16.57
N PRO A 71 -1.42 20.18 -16.78
CA PRO A 71 -0.38 20.07 -15.74
C PRO A 71 -0.68 20.90 -14.48
N GLU A 72 -1.57 21.88 -14.55
CA GLU A 72 -2.02 22.68 -13.42
C GLU A 72 -2.69 21.85 -12.31
N VAL A 73 -3.25 20.68 -12.62
CA VAL A 73 -3.84 19.75 -11.65
C VAL A 73 -2.82 19.32 -10.59
N ARG A 74 -1.53 19.25 -10.95
CA ARG A 74 -0.46 18.88 -10.02
C ARG A 74 -0.32 19.80 -8.83
N LYS A 75 -0.84 21.03 -8.90
CA LYS A 75 -0.84 21.96 -7.76
C LYS A 75 -1.75 21.53 -6.62
N GLU A 76 -2.74 20.67 -6.91
CA GLU A 76 -3.64 20.08 -5.93
C GLU A 76 -3.13 18.75 -5.36
N LEU A 77 -1.95 18.30 -5.80
CA LEU A 77 -1.39 17.00 -5.48
C LEU A 77 -0.19 17.09 -4.55
N GLY A 78 -0.16 16.25 -3.52
CA GLY A 78 1.04 15.86 -2.82
C GLY A 78 1.57 14.54 -3.42
N TYR A 79 2.84 14.49 -3.78
CA TYR A 79 3.45 13.27 -4.29
C TYR A 79 4.73 12.94 -3.53
N LEU A 80 4.80 11.73 -3.01
CA LEU A 80 6.00 11.14 -2.44
C LEU A 80 6.43 9.95 -3.32
N PRO A 81 7.52 10.05 -4.08
CA PRO A 81 8.07 8.93 -4.84
C PRO A 81 8.73 7.90 -3.92
N SER A 82 8.88 6.67 -4.42
CA SER A 82 9.61 5.59 -3.73
C SER A 82 11.06 6.00 -3.41
N GLU A 83 11.71 6.65 -4.35
CA GLU A 83 13.05 7.22 -4.19
C GLU A 83 13.00 8.73 -4.32
N VAL A 84 13.72 9.42 -3.45
CA VAL A 84 13.81 10.88 -3.42
C VAL A 84 15.22 11.34 -3.76
N PHE A 85 15.31 12.29 -4.70
CA PHE A 85 16.57 12.91 -5.12
C PHE A 85 16.47 14.41 -4.93
N TYR A 86 17.47 15.01 -4.30
CA TYR A 86 17.49 16.41 -3.95
C TYR A 86 18.82 17.07 -4.34
N TYR A 87 18.85 18.39 -4.26
CA TYR A 87 20.08 19.16 -4.40
C TYR A 87 20.89 19.05 -3.10
N ASP A 88 21.99 18.33 -3.13
CA ASP A 88 22.79 17.97 -1.95
C ASP A 88 23.29 19.18 -1.16
N ASN A 89 23.66 20.26 -1.84
CA ASN A 89 24.20 21.47 -1.22
C ASN A 89 23.18 22.37 -0.48
N MET A 90 21.87 22.10 -0.65
CA MET A 90 20.83 22.89 0.01
C MET A 90 20.61 22.45 1.46
N ARG A 91 20.24 23.39 2.34
CA ARG A 91 19.66 23.03 3.63
C ARG A 91 18.23 22.55 3.44
N VAL A 92 17.76 21.75 4.39
CA VAL A 92 16.38 21.24 4.38
C VAL A 92 15.37 22.39 4.29
N ILE A 93 15.53 23.45 5.09
CA ILE A 93 14.61 24.60 5.05
C ILE A 93 14.61 25.28 3.69
N ASP A 94 15.80 25.48 3.07
CA ASP A 94 15.91 26.17 1.78
C ASP A 94 15.18 25.38 0.67
N LEU A 95 15.29 24.04 0.69
CA LEU A 95 14.58 23.16 -0.23
C LEU A 95 13.04 23.22 -0.04
N LEU A 96 12.59 23.22 1.22
CA LEU A 96 11.16 23.27 1.52
C LEU A 96 10.55 24.63 1.18
N GLU A 97 11.26 25.74 1.44
CA GLU A 97 10.84 27.09 1.04
C GLU A 97 10.85 27.24 -0.49
N TYR A 98 11.86 26.70 -1.17
CA TYR A 98 11.87 26.65 -2.63
C TYR A 98 10.66 25.88 -3.16
N SER A 99 10.36 24.71 -2.59
CA SER A 99 9.16 23.95 -2.98
C SER A 99 7.86 24.71 -2.70
N ALA A 100 7.77 25.40 -1.56
CA ALA A 100 6.64 26.24 -1.19
C ALA A 100 6.40 27.39 -2.18
N SER A 101 7.46 27.92 -2.82
CA SER A 101 7.37 29.04 -3.75
C SER A 101 6.53 28.74 -5.01
N PHE A 102 6.32 27.46 -5.35
CA PHE A 102 5.44 27.05 -6.45
C PHE A 102 3.95 27.18 -6.14
N TYR A 103 3.59 27.36 -4.88
CA TYR A 103 2.22 27.48 -4.42
C TYR A 103 1.88 28.91 -4.02
N LYS A 104 0.69 29.40 -4.37
CA LYS A 104 0.19 30.74 -3.99
C LYS A 104 -0.29 30.79 -2.53
N LYS A 105 0.48 30.18 -1.61
CA LYS A 105 0.10 30.00 -0.19
C LYS A 105 1.33 30.16 0.70
N ASN A 106 1.17 30.78 1.86
CA ASN A 106 2.22 30.80 2.87
C ASN A 106 2.27 29.43 3.58
N CYS A 107 3.31 28.65 3.29
CA CYS A 107 3.49 27.31 3.84
C CYS A 107 4.41 27.29 5.08
N SER A 108 4.95 28.42 5.53
CA SER A 108 5.99 28.46 6.57
C SER A 108 5.54 27.82 7.89
N LYS A 109 4.31 28.11 8.34
CA LYS A 109 3.74 27.49 9.54
C LYS A 109 3.62 25.97 9.37
N ARG A 110 3.11 25.53 8.22
CA ARG A 110 2.91 24.10 7.92
C ARG A 110 4.23 23.34 7.81
N ILE A 111 5.27 23.95 7.24
CA ILE A 111 6.62 23.38 7.21
C ILE A 111 7.12 23.12 8.64
N GLN A 112 6.97 24.07 9.56
CA GLN A 112 7.39 23.91 10.95
C GLN A 112 6.62 22.79 11.68
N GLU A 113 5.30 22.74 11.50
CA GLU A 113 4.45 21.71 12.08
C GLU A 113 4.85 20.30 11.60
N LEU A 114 4.92 20.11 10.29
CA LEU A 114 5.26 18.81 9.70
C LEU A 114 6.68 18.37 10.06
N SER A 115 7.63 19.32 10.06
CA SER A 115 9.02 19.04 10.44
C SER A 115 9.13 18.60 11.90
N LYS A 116 8.34 19.18 12.79
CA LYS A 116 8.26 18.76 14.20
C LYS A 116 7.68 17.35 14.34
N ILE A 117 6.59 17.03 13.61
CA ILE A 117 5.97 15.70 13.62
C ILE A 117 6.99 14.65 13.14
N MET A 118 7.68 14.93 12.05
CA MET A 118 8.63 14.00 11.42
C MET A 118 10.02 14.01 12.08
N ASP A 119 10.22 14.78 13.14
CA ASP A 119 11.52 14.93 13.80
C ASP A 119 12.64 15.26 12.77
N LEU A 120 12.42 16.32 12.00
CA LEU A 120 13.30 16.74 10.90
C LEU A 120 14.06 18.02 11.25
N ASP A 121 15.39 17.95 11.24
CA ASP A 121 16.25 19.10 11.45
C ASP A 121 16.34 19.98 10.18
N LEU A 122 15.67 21.12 10.23
CA LEU A 122 15.56 22.06 9.11
C LEU A 122 16.89 22.75 8.75
N LYS A 123 17.87 22.74 9.65
CA LYS A 123 19.15 23.45 9.46
C LYS A 123 20.21 22.59 8.79
N LYS A 124 20.07 21.27 8.82
CA LYS A 124 20.99 20.33 8.19
C LYS A 124 21.01 20.48 6.68
N LYS A 125 22.18 20.20 6.08
CA LYS A 125 22.27 20.04 4.63
C LYS A 125 21.70 18.70 4.19
N ILE A 126 21.21 18.64 2.97
CA ILE A 126 20.63 17.41 2.38
C ILE A 126 21.70 16.30 2.26
N GLU A 127 22.95 16.66 1.95
CA GLU A 127 24.07 15.70 1.86
C GLU A 127 24.34 14.97 3.18
N ASP A 128 24.09 15.63 4.33
CA ASP A 128 24.30 15.07 5.67
C ASP A 128 23.15 14.17 6.15
N LEU A 129 22.10 14.01 5.37
CA LEU A 129 20.92 13.24 5.75
C LEU A 129 21.06 11.77 5.39
N SER A 130 20.67 10.89 6.32
CA SER A 130 20.42 9.48 6.02
C SER A 130 19.26 9.32 5.02
N PHE A 131 19.18 8.16 4.38
CA PHE A 131 18.08 7.82 3.47
C PHE A 131 16.69 8.05 4.11
N GLY A 132 16.48 7.59 5.35
CA GLY A 132 15.24 7.80 6.08
C GLY A 132 14.93 9.27 6.34
N ASN A 133 15.95 10.10 6.65
CA ASN A 133 15.75 11.55 6.81
C ASN A 133 15.46 12.25 5.49
N LYS A 134 16.06 11.82 4.37
CA LYS A 134 15.69 12.31 3.02
C LYS A 134 14.23 11.97 2.70
N LYS A 135 13.74 10.78 3.12
CA LYS A 135 12.33 10.39 2.99
C LYS A 135 11.40 11.31 3.79
N LYS A 136 11.78 11.66 5.05
CA LYS A 136 11.03 12.63 5.87
C LYS A 136 10.93 14.01 5.19
N VAL A 137 12.00 14.48 4.54
CA VAL A 137 11.95 15.71 3.72
C VAL A 137 10.89 15.58 2.62
N GLY A 138 10.84 14.45 1.91
CA GLY A 138 9.84 14.20 0.88
C GLY A 138 8.40 14.19 1.41
N ILE A 139 8.18 13.63 2.60
CA ILE A 139 6.87 13.67 3.26
C ILE A 139 6.46 15.12 3.54
N VAL A 140 7.34 15.92 4.15
CA VAL A 140 7.05 17.33 4.43
C VAL A 140 6.82 18.11 3.12
N GLN A 141 7.67 17.89 2.10
CA GLN A 141 7.54 18.52 0.79
C GLN A 141 6.21 18.19 0.10
N GLY A 142 5.76 16.93 0.18
CA GLY A 142 4.48 16.50 -0.41
C GLY A 142 3.25 17.08 0.27
N LEU A 143 3.37 17.51 1.55
CA LEU A 143 2.23 17.92 2.38
C LEU A 143 2.20 19.41 2.73
N LEU A 144 3.26 20.17 2.47
CA LEU A 144 3.41 21.56 2.94
C LEU A 144 2.34 22.52 2.40
N HIS A 145 1.74 22.20 1.24
CA HIS A 145 0.72 23.02 0.59
C HIS A 145 -0.72 22.54 0.86
N GLU A 146 -0.91 21.53 1.73
CA GLU A 146 -2.21 20.91 2.09
C GLU A 146 -2.97 20.43 0.86
N PRO A 147 -2.44 19.41 0.16
CA PRO A 147 -3.03 18.89 -1.08
C PRO A 147 -4.37 18.21 -0.84
N LYS A 148 -5.25 18.23 -1.86
CA LYS A 148 -6.51 17.50 -1.86
C LYS A 148 -6.36 16.01 -2.15
N LEU A 149 -5.31 15.65 -2.89
CA LEU A 149 -4.95 14.28 -3.19
C LEU A 149 -3.47 14.05 -2.85
N ILE A 150 -3.20 13.02 -2.07
CA ILE A 150 -1.87 12.60 -1.66
C ILE A 150 -1.57 11.26 -2.34
N ILE A 151 -0.54 11.23 -3.18
CA ILE A 151 -0.07 10.02 -3.87
C ILE A 151 1.25 9.59 -3.26
N LEU A 152 1.29 8.36 -2.75
CA LEU A 152 2.40 7.82 -1.97
C LEU A 152 2.91 6.54 -2.63
N ASP A 153 4.15 6.55 -3.12
CA ASP A 153 4.80 5.39 -3.71
C ASP A 153 5.81 4.81 -2.72
N GLU A 154 5.43 3.71 -2.05
CA GLU A 154 6.21 3.03 -1.00
C GLU A 154 6.75 4.00 0.08
N PRO A 155 5.88 4.75 0.75
CA PRO A 155 6.28 5.89 1.58
C PRO A 155 7.03 5.52 2.85
N THR A 156 6.86 4.31 3.37
CA THR A 156 7.43 3.83 4.63
C THR A 156 8.83 3.26 4.49
N SER A 157 9.26 3.00 3.24
CA SER A 157 10.59 2.47 2.94
C SER A 157 11.69 3.37 3.53
N GLY A 158 12.56 2.78 4.37
CA GLY A 158 13.66 3.46 5.04
C GLY A 158 13.30 4.26 6.29
N LEU A 159 12.03 4.27 6.69
CA LEU A 159 11.62 4.81 7.98
C LEU A 159 11.75 3.74 9.08
N ASP A 160 12.23 4.14 10.25
CA ASP A 160 12.17 3.29 11.44
C ASP A 160 10.72 3.09 11.94
N PRO A 161 10.43 2.05 12.75
CA PRO A 161 9.08 1.73 13.17
C PRO A 161 8.33 2.89 13.86
N LEU A 162 9.03 3.72 14.65
CA LEU A 162 8.41 4.86 15.31
C LEU A 162 8.01 5.93 14.31
N MET A 163 8.85 6.20 13.31
CA MET A 163 8.54 7.15 12.25
C MET A 163 7.45 6.63 11.32
N GLN A 164 7.39 5.33 11.04
CA GLN A 164 6.27 4.73 10.33
C GLN A 164 4.95 4.96 11.06
N GLN A 165 4.93 4.77 12.38
CA GLN A 165 3.73 5.03 13.17
C GLN A 165 3.29 6.50 13.06
N LYS A 166 4.20 7.45 13.26
CA LYS A 166 3.91 8.89 13.11
C LYS A 166 3.45 9.26 11.70
N PHE A 167 4.03 8.61 10.69
CA PHE A 167 3.60 8.79 9.30
C PHE A 167 2.15 8.36 9.08
N PHE A 168 1.76 7.18 9.59
CA PHE A 168 0.37 6.71 9.48
C PHE A 168 -0.61 7.63 10.21
N GLU A 169 -0.28 8.04 11.44
CA GLU A 169 -1.07 9.01 12.20
C GLU A 169 -1.25 10.33 11.42
N LEU A 170 -0.18 10.83 10.81
CA LEU A 170 -0.22 12.03 9.97
C LEU A 170 -1.13 11.84 8.75
N MET A 171 -1.07 10.68 8.07
CA MET A 171 -1.95 10.40 6.93
C MET A 171 -3.43 10.32 7.33
N GLU A 172 -3.73 9.71 8.48
CA GLU A 172 -5.08 9.68 9.02
C GLU A 172 -5.61 11.10 9.33
N GLU A 173 -4.74 11.97 9.88
CA GLU A 173 -5.10 13.37 10.14
C GLU A 173 -5.37 14.14 8.84
N GLU A 174 -4.53 13.98 7.81
CA GLU A 174 -4.76 14.62 6.51
C GLU A 174 -6.04 14.12 5.85
N ASN A 175 -6.33 12.82 5.96
CA ASN A 175 -7.59 12.27 5.45
C ASN A 175 -8.80 12.80 6.21
N LYS A 176 -8.74 12.91 7.54
CA LYS A 176 -9.81 13.54 8.36
C LYS A 176 -10.05 15.01 7.99
N LYS A 177 -9.04 15.71 7.47
CA LYS A 177 -9.17 17.09 6.93
C LYS A 177 -9.76 17.11 5.52
N GLY A 178 -10.04 15.96 4.91
CA GLY A 178 -10.69 15.81 3.61
C GLY A 178 -9.75 15.42 2.46
N ALA A 179 -8.46 15.18 2.72
CA ALA A 179 -7.55 14.71 1.68
C ALA A 179 -7.89 13.26 1.26
N THR A 180 -7.86 13.00 -0.04
CA THR A 180 -7.89 11.65 -0.60
C THR A 180 -6.47 11.11 -0.62
N ILE A 181 -6.27 9.82 -0.29
CA ILE A 181 -4.94 9.22 -0.25
C ILE A 181 -4.89 8.01 -1.16
N PHE A 182 -3.94 8.02 -2.10
CA PHE A 182 -3.55 6.87 -2.92
C PHE A 182 -2.22 6.33 -2.42
N PHE A 183 -2.25 5.15 -1.82
CA PHE A 183 -1.13 4.57 -1.09
C PHE A 183 -0.64 3.30 -1.78
N SER A 184 0.56 3.30 -2.37
CA SER A 184 1.16 2.07 -2.91
C SER A 184 2.11 1.43 -1.89
N SER A 185 2.05 0.10 -1.78
CA SER A 185 2.95 -0.69 -0.95
C SER A 185 3.12 -2.11 -1.50
N HIS A 186 4.18 -2.77 -1.10
CA HIS A 186 4.33 -4.22 -1.21
C HIS A 186 4.10 -4.93 0.14
N ILE A 187 3.84 -4.17 1.21
CA ILE A 187 3.60 -4.64 2.57
C ILE A 187 2.10 -4.60 2.86
N LEU A 188 1.49 -5.76 2.99
CA LEU A 188 0.05 -5.86 3.11
C LEU A 188 -0.49 -5.33 4.44
N SER A 189 0.25 -5.51 5.54
CA SER A 189 -0.13 -4.99 6.86
C SER A 189 -0.24 -3.47 6.92
N GLU A 190 0.55 -2.75 6.12
CA GLU A 190 0.43 -1.29 5.99
C GLU A 190 -0.90 -0.89 5.34
N VAL A 191 -1.26 -1.58 4.25
CA VAL A 191 -2.52 -1.35 3.52
C VAL A 191 -3.72 -1.73 4.40
N GLN A 192 -3.61 -2.84 5.13
CA GLN A 192 -4.64 -3.29 6.08
C GLN A 192 -4.91 -2.26 7.17
N ARG A 193 -3.87 -1.60 7.65
CA ARG A 193 -3.97 -0.58 8.71
C ARG A 193 -4.71 0.66 8.27
N MET A 194 -4.53 1.09 7.01
CA MET A 194 -4.94 2.40 6.55
C MET A 194 -6.09 2.42 5.56
N CYS A 195 -6.11 1.44 4.64
CA CYS A 195 -6.95 1.55 3.46
C CYS A 195 -8.35 0.98 3.68
N SER A 196 -9.35 1.61 3.07
CA SER A 196 -10.73 1.11 3.05
C SER A 196 -10.97 0.14 1.88
N ARG A 197 -10.30 0.39 0.75
CA ARG A 197 -10.31 -0.43 -0.46
C ARG A 197 -8.88 -0.64 -0.96
N VAL A 198 -8.68 -1.71 -1.70
CA VAL A 198 -7.39 -2.08 -2.24
C VAL A 198 -7.51 -2.65 -3.65
N ALA A 199 -6.58 -2.26 -4.50
CA ALA A 199 -6.36 -2.86 -5.80
C ALA A 199 -5.06 -3.68 -5.77
N PHE A 200 -5.13 -4.92 -6.23
CA PHE A 200 -4.00 -5.83 -6.31
C PHE A 200 -3.47 -5.85 -7.75
N ILE A 201 -2.17 -5.61 -7.90
CA ILE A 201 -1.50 -5.64 -9.19
C ILE A 201 -0.37 -6.69 -9.19
N LYS A 202 -0.29 -7.49 -10.26
CA LYS A 202 0.78 -8.45 -10.50
C LYS A 202 1.11 -8.47 -12.00
N ASP A 203 2.39 -8.56 -12.32
CA ASP A 203 2.87 -8.65 -13.71
C ASP A 203 2.25 -7.62 -14.66
N GLY A 204 2.02 -6.40 -14.15
CA GLY A 204 1.43 -5.30 -14.89
C GLY A 204 -0.09 -5.34 -15.06
N LYS A 205 -0.80 -6.29 -14.47
CA LYS A 205 -2.25 -6.43 -14.58
C LYS A 205 -2.94 -6.27 -13.23
N LEU A 206 -4.12 -5.67 -13.25
CA LEU A 206 -4.98 -5.63 -12.08
C LEU A 206 -5.60 -7.03 -11.87
N ILE A 207 -5.30 -7.64 -10.73
CA ILE A 207 -5.82 -8.95 -10.37
C ILE A 207 -7.18 -8.83 -9.70
N LYS A 208 -7.30 -7.91 -8.74
CA LYS A 208 -8.51 -7.76 -7.94
C LYS A 208 -8.66 -6.35 -7.40
N LEU A 209 -9.89 -5.91 -7.27
CA LEU A 209 -10.30 -4.72 -6.54
C LEU A 209 -11.24 -5.14 -5.43
N GLU A 210 -10.91 -4.84 -4.17
CA GLU A 210 -11.67 -5.36 -3.04
C GLU A 210 -11.78 -4.34 -1.89
N LYS A 211 -12.84 -4.43 -1.10
CA LYS A 211 -12.97 -3.71 0.17
C LYS A 211 -12.18 -4.44 1.25
N MET A 212 -11.50 -3.70 2.12
CA MET A 212 -10.76 -4.30 3.23
C MET A 212 -11.65 -5.10 4.16
N SER A 213 -12.91 -4.67 4.38
CA SER A 213 -13.89 -5.43 5.16
C SER A 213 -14.15 -6.83 4.64
N ASN A 214 -14.13 -7.02 3.31
CA ASN A 214 -14.36 -8.33 2.69
C ASN A 214 -13.13 -9.25 2.81
N LEU A 215 -11.93 -8.66 2.85
CA LEU A 215 -10.68 -9.41 3.04
C LEU A 215 -10.49 -9.86 4.49
N GLN A 216 -11.04 -9.09 5.42
CA GLN A 216 -11.08 -9.43 6.86
C GLN A 216 -12.26 -10.33 7.20
N ASP A 217 -12.93 -10.90 6.18
CA ASP A 217 -14.06 -11.80 6.40
C ASP A 217 -13.66 -12.90 7.38
N ASN A 218 -14.33 -12.92 8.54
CA ASN A 218 -14.11 -13.85 9.67
C ASN A 218 -14.26 -15.33 9.30
N SER A 219 -14.52 -15.63 8.02
CA SER A 219 -14.63 -17.00 7.52
C SER A 219 -13.29 -17.73 7.42
N TYR A 220 -12.16 -16.99 7.33
CA TYR A 220 -10.84 -17.60 7.28
C TYR A 220 -10.22 -17.70 8.68
N LYS A 221 -9.75 -18.90 9.04
CA LYS A 221 -9.00 -19.13 10.29
C LYS A 221 -7.71 -19.90 9.98
N ARG A 222 -6.62 -19.44 10.54
CA ARG A 222 -5.38 -20.21 10.60
C ARG A 222 -5.46 -21.15 11.78
N ILE A 223 -5.29 -22.43 11.52
CA ILE A 223 -5.33 -23.47 12.54
C ILE A 223 -3.98 -24.16 12.58
N HIS A 224 -3.37 -24.15 13.76
CA HIS A 224 -2.17 -24.89 14.09
C HIS A 224 -2.48 -25.93 15.14
N LEU A 225 -2.13 -27.19 14.85
CA LEU A 225 -2.35 -28.34 15.72
C LEU A 225 -1.03 -29.01 16.04
N GLU A 226 -0.86 -29.39 17.30
CA GLU A 226 0.19 -30.32 17.73
C GLU A 226 -0.44 -31.52 18.39
N ALA A 227 -0.12 -32.72 17.93
CA ALA A 227 -0.59 -33.97 18.50
C ALA A 227 0.51 -34.72 19.25
N ARG A 228 0.11 -35.66 20.09
CA ARG A 228 1.05 -36.57 20.78
C ARG A 228 1.52 -37.70 19.88
N LYS A 229 0.81 -37.94 18.77
CA LYS A 229 1.13 -38.95 17.76
C LYS A 229 1.26 -38.30 16.40
N THR A 230 1.94 -38.98 15.49
CA THR A 230 2.06 -38.55 14.08
C THR A 230 0.67 -38.36 13.46
N MET A 231 0.51 -37.26 12.75
CA MET A 231 -0.72 -36.90 12.05
C MET A 231 -0.56 -37.11 10.54
N GLU A 232 -1.55 -37.77 9.93
CA GLU A 232 -1.58 -37.98 8.48
C GLU A 232 -2.31 -36.83 7.80
N GLY A 233 -1.67 -36.20 6.80
CA GLY A 233 -2.23 -35.08 6.06
C GLY A 233 -3.54 -35.39 5.34
N GLU A 234 -3.76 -36.65 4.95
CA GLU A 234 -5.01 -37.10 4.32
C GLU A 234 -6.25 -36.82 5.19
N SER A 235 -6.09 -36.92 6.51
CA SER A 235 -7.18 -36.66 7.46
C SER A 235 -7.67 -35.22 7.45
N PHE A 236 -6.87 -34.28 6.94
CA PHE A 236 -7.18 -32.85 6.85
C PHE A 236 -7.54 -32.36 5.44
N LYS A 237 -7.61 -33.26 4.45
CA LYS A 237 -8.10 -32.97 3.11
C LYS A 237 -9.63 -32.89 3.08
N VAL A 238 -10.19 -31.91 3.80
CA VAL A 238 -11.63 -31.67 3.88
C VAL A 238 -11.98 -30.34 3.18
N PRO A 239 -13.22 -30.17 2.71
CA PRO A 239 -13.66 -28.92 2.10
C PRO A 239 -13.40 -27.73 3.02
N GLY A 240 -12.82 -26.66 2.47
CA GLY A 240 -12.49 -25.46 3.24
C GLY A 240 -11.06 -25.41 3.80
N VAL A 241 -10.34 -26.53 3.81
CA VAL A 241 -8.91 -26.55 4.19
C VAL A 241 -8.05 -26.14 3.00
N ASN A 242 -7.16 -25.19 3.23
CA ASN A 242 -6.24 -24.64 2.25
C ASN A 242 -4.83 -24.52 2.88
N ASP A 243 -3.79 -24.45 2.05
CA ASP A 243 -2.38 -24.31 2.45
C ASP A 243 -1.96 -25.30 3.57
N LEU A 244 -2.36 -26.58 3.39
CA LEU A 244 -2.08 -27.64 4.35
C LEU A 244 -0.58 -27.94 4.39
N LYS A 245 0.04 -27.73 5.55
CA LYS A 245 1.42 -28.06 5.85
C LYS A 245 1.46 -29.08 6.96
N VAL A 246 2.04 -30.25 6.68
CA VAL A 246 2.12 -31.37 7.63
C VAL A 246 3.59 -31.59 8.02
N LYS A 247 3.85 -31.66 9.31
CA LYS A 247 5.09 -32.12 9.91
C LYS A 247 4.77 -33.27 10.83
N GLU A 248 5.74 -34.09 11.22
CA GLU A 248 5.52 -35.33 11.96
C GLU A 248 4.38 -35.29 13.00
N ASN A 249 4.40 -34.32 13.91
CA ASN A 249 3.43 -34.18 14.99
C ASN A 249 2.65 -32.86 14.94
N SER A 250 2.75 -32.07 13.86
CA SER A 250 2.04 -30.80 13.76
C SER A 250 1.44 -30.61 12.37
N VAL A 251 0.31 -29.91 12.33
CA VAL A 251 -0.41 -29.57 11.11
C VAL A 251 -0.78 -28.11 11.17
N ASP A 252 -0.44 -27.37 10.11
CA ASP A 252 -0.84 -26.00 9.87
C ASP A 252 -1.71 -25.92 8.63
N PHE A 253 -2.81 -25.18 8.70
CA PHE A 253 -3.65 -24.91 7.53
C PHE A 253 -4.51 -23.67 7.72
N ILE A 254 -5.00 -23.14 6.60
CA ILE A 254 -6.02 -22.10 6.56
C ILE A 254 -7.37 -22.79 6.30
N PHE A 255 -8.34 -22.52 7.15
CA PHE A 255 -9.70 -23.06 7.02
C PHE A 255 -10.68 -21.95 6.65
N LYS A 256 -11.51 -22.19 5.63
CA LYS A 256 -12.65 -21.36 5.26
C LYS A 256 -13.93 -22.18 5.37
N GLY A 257 -14.78 -21.85 6.32
CA GLY A 257 -16.05 -22.57 6.51
C GLY A 257 -16.60 -22.47 7.91
N ASN A 258 -17.57 -23.30 8.24
CA ASN A 258 -18.11 -23.36 9.59
C ASN A 258 -17.08 -23.98 10.56
N LEU A 259 -16.66 -23.19 11.52
CA LEU A 259 -15.63 -23.61 12.49
C LEU A 259 -16.01 -24.88 13.26
N ASN A 260 -17.31 -25.10 13.52
CA ASN A 260 -17.77 -26.30 14.23
C ASN A 260 -17.50 -27.59 13.44
N ASP A 261 -17.49 -27.53 12.12
CA ASP A 261 -17.26 -28.73 11.30
C ASP A 261 -15.80 -29.16 11.38
N ILE A 262 -14.87 -28.21 11.29
CA ILE A 262 -13.43 -28.52 11.43
C ILE A 262 -13.09 -28.89 12.88
N LEU A 263 -13.71 -28.25 13.88
CA LEU A 263 -13.48 -28.58 15.30
C LEU A 263 -13.90 -30.02 15.60
N ARG A 264 -15.03 -30.52 15.06
CA ARG A 264 -15.44 -31.94 15.22
C ARG A 264 -14.36 -32.88 14.69
N LYS A 265 -13.78 -32.54 13.51
CA LYS A 265 -12.70 -33.33 12.93
C LYS A 265 -11.42 -33.29 13.79
N ILE A 266 -11.09 -32.14 14.31
CA ILE A 266 -9.90 -31.92 15.17
C ILE A 266 -10.00 -32.72 16.47
N THR A 267 -11.20 -32.88 17.06
CA THR A 267 -11.41 -33.63 18.29
C THR A 267 -11.18 -35.14 18.16
N GLU A 268 -11.06 -35.68 16.96
CA GLU A 268 -10.71 -37.10 16.72
C GLU A 268 -9.22 -37.38 17.06
N PHE A 269 -8.38 -36.34 17.22
CA PHE A 269 -6.95 -36.46 17.48
C PHE A 269 -6.61 -36.22 18.95
N ASP A 270 -5.59 -36.91 19.46
CA ASP A 270 -5.01 -36.69 20.80
C ASP A 270 -4.07 -35.48 20.76
N LEU A 271 -4.64 -34.30 20.91
CA LEU A 271 -3.93 -33.03 20.77
C LEU A 271 -3.11 -32.71 22.04
N ARG A 272 -1.92 -32.17 21.81
CA ARG A 272 -1.08 -31.51 22.81
C ARG A 272 -1.36 -30.03 22.87
N ASN A 273 -1.58 -29.41 21.69
CA ASN A 273 -1.81 -27.96 21.56
C ASN A 273 -2.70 -27.68 20.35
N ILE A 274 -3.47 -26.60 20.45
CA ILE A 274 -4.28 -26.04 19.36
C ILE A 274 -4.19 -24.52 19.43
N SER A 275 -3.93 -23.89 18.28
CA SER A 275 -4.04 -22.46 18.11
C SER A 275 -4.94 -22.15 16.94
N ILE A 276 -5.93 -21.29 17.16
CA ILE A 276 -6.83 -20.78 16.12
C ILE A 276 -6.69 -19.26 16.11
N THR A 277 -6.14 -18.73 15.02
CA THR A 277 -5.90 -17.31 14.83
C THR A 277 -6.53 -16.81 13.55
N GLU A 278 -6.64 -15.53 13.39
CA GLU A 278 -6.94 -14.95 12.08
C GLU A 278 -5.69 -15.03 11.21
N PRO A 279 -5.80 -15.54 9.97
CA PRO A 279 -4.68 -15.51 9.04
C PRO A 279 -4.35 -14.05 8.72
N ASP A 280 -3.08 -13.76 8.50
CA ASP A 280 -2.74 -12.45 7.97
C ASP A 280 -3.21 -12.31 6.51
N LEU A 281 -3.33 -11.07 6.04
CA LEU A 281 -3.80 -10.83 4.68
C LEU A 281 -2.82 -11.34 3.62
N GLU A 282 -1.54 -11.48 3.96
CA GLU A 282 -0.53 -12.01 3.06
C GLU A 282 -0.78 -13.50 2.78
N GLU A 283 -1.19 -14.26 3.79
CA GLU A 283 -1.59 -15.66 3.69
C GLU A 283 -2.89 -15.80 2.87
N ILE A 284 -3.89 -14.96 3.12
CA ILE A 284 -5.13 -14.93 2.35
C ILE A 284 -4.81 -14.59 0.89
N PHE A 285 -3.92 -13.64 0.67
CA PHE A 285 -3.54 -13.17 -0.64
C PHE A 285 -2.76 -14.22 -1.45
N LEU A 286 -1.80 -14.91 -0.85
CA LEU A 286 -1.09 -16.04 -1.47
C LEU A 286 -2.08 -17.11 -1.94
N HIS A 287 -3.14 -17.35 -1.19
CA HIS A 287 -4.21 -18.28 -1.57
C HIS A 287 -5.01 -17.82 -2.81
N TYR A 288 -5.24 -16.51 -2.96
CA TYR A 288 -5.85 -15.96 -4.18
C TYR A 288 -4.89 -16.02 -5.38
N TYR A 289 -3.59 -15.84 -5.16
CA TYR A 289 -2.58 -15.94 -6.23
C TYR A 289 -2.38 -17.37 -6.75
N ALA A 290 -2.42 -18.37 -5.86
CA ALA A 290 -2.18 -19.76 -6.23
C ALA A 290 -3.35 -20.41 -7.01
N LYS A 291 -4.50 -19.76 -7.12
CA LYS A 291 -5.66 -20.28 -7.85
C LYS A 291 -5.76 -19.80 -9.31
N GLU A 292 -4.91 -18.89 -9.74
CA GLU A 292 -4.91 -18.32 -11.10
C GLU A 292 -3.76 -18.85 -11.98
N ASP A 293 -2.93 -19.78 -11.46
CA ASP A 293 -1.99 -20.61 -12.21
C ASP A 293 -2.58 -22.03 -12.41
#